data_8cf30534467c6f951a027589942dfe1a
#
_entry.id   8cf30534467c6f951a027589942dfe1a
#
_cell.length_a   1.000
_cell.length_b   1.000
_cell.length_c   1.000
_cell.angle_alpha   90.00
_cell.angle_beta   90.00
_cell.angle_gamma   90.00
#
_symmetry.space_group_name_H-M   'P 1'
#
loop_
_entity.id
_entity.type
_entity.pdbx_description
1 polymer ?
#
loop_
_entity_poly.entity_id
_entity_poly.type
_entity_poly.pdbx_seq_one_letter_code
_entity_poly.pdbx_strand_id
1 'polypeptide(L)'
;MNLDLSDKNALVCGASAGIGAASARALAALGARVTLVARNAEKLTAILQSLENQQEGHDFLVADFSDPENLKAALAELPKDRPYHILINNTGGPKGGPIYSANTEEFTKAFAQHLVNNQILSQTLVPGMQAEGYGRIINIISTSVKQPIDGLGVSNTIRGAVANWAKTLANELGPHGITVNNVLPGFTATDRLADIIKNASKRLNKTEEQAADFMRQLVPTRRFAEPAEVANAVAFLASPAASYINGINLPVDGGRTKSL
;
A
#
# COMPACT_ATOMS: atom_id res chain seq x y z
N MET A 1 -9.06 21.41 9.00
CA MET A 1 -8.40 20.10 9.11
C MET A 1 -6.96 20.31 8.65
N ASN A 2 -5.97 19.91 9.48
CA ASN A 2 -4.57 20.07 9.05
C ASN A 2 -4.12 18.85 8.25
N LEU A 3 -3.97 19.02 6.94
CA LEU A 3 -3.47 18.00 6.01
C LEU A 3 -2.05 18.33 5.50
N ASP A 4 -1.46 19.42 5.97
CA ASP A 4 -0.16 19.91 5.55
C ASP A 4 0.94 18.88 5.87
N LEU A 5 1.72 18.51 4.87
CA LEU A 5 2.85 17.61 4.93
C LEU A 5 4.17 18.30 4.55
N SER A 6 4.19 19.63 4.53
CA SER A 6 5.44 20.40 4.38
C SER A 6 6.45 19.94 5.42
N ASP A 7 7.72 19.89 5.04
CA ASP A 7 8.83 19.36 5.85
C ASP A 7 8.73 17.86 6.21
N LYS A 8 7.81 17.10 5.60
CA LYS A 8 7.72 15.65 5.79
C LYS A 8 8.33 14.89 4.61
N ASN A 9 9.15 13.88 4.92
CA ASN A 9 9.71 12.98 3.93
C ASN A 9 8.91 11.67 3.92
N ALA A 10 8.45 11.27 2.74
CA ALA A 10 7.64 10.06 2.53
C ALA A 10 8.39 9.06 1.65
N LEU A 11 8.44 7.80 2.09
CA LEU A 11 8.89 6.67 1.27
C LEU A 11 7.66 5.90 0.78
N VAL A 12 7.46 5.84 -0.53
CA VAL A 12 6.29 5.22 -1.15
C VAL A 12 6.70 3.99 -1.96
N CYS A 13 6.33 2.82 -1.47
CA CYS A 13 6.63 1.54 -2.11
C CYS A 13 5.59 1.21 -3.21
N GLY A 14 6.03 0.47 -4.25
CA GLY A 14 5.18 0.12 -5.39
C GLY A 14 4.67 1.34 -6.14
N ALA A 15 5.48 2.41 -6.20
CA ALA A 15 5.09 3.72 -6.68
C ALA A 15 5.08 3.87 -8.20
N SER A 16 5.38 2.82 -8.96
CA SER A 16 5.47 2.90 -10.43
C SER A 16 4.12 2.90 -11.14
N ALA A 17 3.01 2.58 -10.46
CA ALA A 17 1.66 2.55 -11.03
C ALA A 17 0.57 2.49 -9.94
N GLY A 18 -0.69 2.60 -10.37
CA GLY A 18 -1.88 2.33 -9.56
C GLY A 18 -1.94 3.12 -8.26
N ILE A 19 -2.29 2.44 -7.16
CA ILE A 19 -2.49 3.06 -5.84
C ILE A 19 -1.19 3.68 -5.31
N GLY A 20 -0.04 3.03 -5.52
CA GLY A 20 1.25 3.57 -5.07
C GLY A 20 1.59 4.90 -5.74
N ALA A 21 1.47 4.97 -7.07
CA ALA A 21 1.68 6.22 -7.83
C ALA A 21 0.68 7.31 -7.43
N ALA A 22 -0.59 6.95 -7.26
CA ALA A 22 -1.61 7.90 -6.80
C ALA A 22 -1.32 8.42 -5.38
N SER A 23 -0.87 7.54 -4.47
CA SER A 23 -0.48 7.94 -3.12
C SER A 23 0.72 8.89 -3.13
N ALA A 24 1.71 8.62 -3.97
CA ALA A 24 2.86 9.52 -4.12
C ALA A 24 2.44 10.92 -4.57
N ARG A 25 1.55 11.01 -5.57
CA ARG A 25 1.01 12.30 -6.04
C ARG A 25 0.22 13.01 -4.93
N ALA A 26 -0.64 12.29 -4.22
CA ALA A 26 -1.45 12.89 -3.16
C ALA A 26 -0.58 13.44 -2.00
N LEU A 27 0.48 12.73 -1.63
CA LEU A 27 1.43 13.18 -0.60
C LEU A 27 2.24 14.39 -1.09
N ALA A 28 2.73 14.38 -2.33
CA ALA A 28 3.44 15.50 -2.93
C ALA A 28 2.56 16.75 -3.02
N ALA A 29 1.29 16.62 -3.41
CA ALA A 29 0.33 17.72 -3.47
C ALA A 29 0.08 18.37 -2.10
N LEU A 30 0.25 17.61 -1.01
CA LEU A 30 0.17 18.12 0.37
C LEU A 30 1.50 18.67 0.91
N GLY A 31 2.54 18.79 0.08
CA GLY A 31 3.83 19.35 0.44
C GLY A 31 4.90 18.35 0.87
N ALA A 32 4.62 17.04 0.92
CA ALA A 32 5.63 16.08 1.30
C ALA A 32 6.72 15.93 0.23
N ARG A 33 7.97 15.83 0.63
CA ARG A 33 9.03 15.30 -0.21
C ARG A 33 8.89 13.79 -0.35
N VAL A 34 8.85 13.28 -1.57
CA VAL A 34 8.54 11.86 -1.84
C VAL A 34 9.73 11.15 -2.46
N THR A 35 10.10 10.00 -1.86
CA THR A 35 11.00 9.01 -2.46
C THR A 35 10.15 7.84 -2.97
N LEU A 36 10.17 7.64 -4.28
CA LEU A 36 9.43 6.56 -4.95
C LEU A 36 10.24 5.27 -4.93
N VAL A 37 9.63 4.12 -4.59
CA VAL A 37 10.34 2.83 -4.60
C VAL A 37 9.60 1.83 -5.47
N ALA A 38 10.29 1.30 -6.50
CA ALA A 38 9.83 0.19 -7.34
C ALA A 38 10.99 -0.37 -8.20
N ARG A 39 10.73 -1.41 -8.98
CA ARG A 39 11.74 -2.09 -9.80
C ARG A 39 12.09 -1.38 -11.11
N ASN A 40 11.15 -0.66 -11.69
CA ASN A 40 11.30 -0.07 -13.03
C ASN A 40 11.65 1.41 -12.95
N ALA A 41 12.92 1.73 -13.21
CA ALA A 41 13.44 3.10 -13.15
C ALA A 41 12.75 4.06 -14.14
N GLU A 42 12.42 3.61 -15.36
CA GLU A 42 11.77 4.45 -16.38
C GLU A 42 10.36 4.88 -15.91
N LYS A 43 9.58 3.92 -15.36
CA LYS A 43 8.26 4.23 -14.80
C LYS A 43 8.38 5.15 -13.59
N LEU A 44 9.37 4.92 -12.72
CA LEU A 44 9.62 5.81 -11.57
C LEU A 44 9.97 7.22 -12.03
N THR A 45 10.81 7.37 -13.05
CA THR A 45 11.14 8.69 -13.63
C THR A 45 9.89 9.39 -14.16
N ALA A 46 9.03 8.69 -14.88
CA ALA A 46 7.78 9.26 -15.39
C ALA A 46 6.84 9.72 -14.25
N ILE A 47 6.73 8.93 -13.17
CA ILE A 47 5.94 9.34 -12.00
C ILE A 47 6.60 10.54 -11.32
N LEU A 48 7.91 10.50 -11.09
CA LEU A 48 8.67 11.60 -10.48
C LEU A 48 8.40 12.94 -11.17
N GLN A 49 8.47 12.97 -12.50
CA GLN A 49 8.19 14.16 -13.31
C GLN A 49 6.74 14.67 -13.19
N SER A 50 5.80 13.80 -12.79
CA SER A 50 4.38 14.14 -12.63
C SER A 50 4.00 14.57 -11.20
N LEU A 51 4.94 14.57 -10.25
CA LEU A 51 4.67 15.04 -8.90
C LEU A 51 4.56 16.56 -8.86
N GLU A 52 3.68 17.08 -8.03
CA GLU A 52 3.62 18.49 -7.69
C GLU A 52 4.77 18.85 -6.73
N ASN A 53 5.02 20.17 -6.55
CA ASN A 53 6.02 20.68 -5.61
C ASN A 53 7.44 20.16 -5.89
N GLN A 54 7.89 20.23 -7.16
CA GLN A 54 9.20 19.74 -7.61
C GLN A 54 10.39 20.37 -6.84
N GLN A 55 10.20 21.58 -6.28
CA GLN A 55 11.20 22.27 -5.44
C GLN A 55 11.54 21.51 -4.16
N GLU A 56 10.68 20.58 -3.70
CA GLU A 56 10.94 19.74 -2.54
C GLU A 56 12.05 18.70 -2.80
N GLY A 57 12.44 18.51 -4.06
CA GLY A 57 13.51 17.61 -4.45
C GLY A 57 13.13 16.14 -4.26
N HIS A 58 12.00 15.74 -4.85
CA HIS A 58 11.59 14.33 -4.90
C HIS A 58 12.67 13.47 -5.57
N ASP A 59 12.72 12.20 -5.18
CA ASP A 59 13.68 11.25 -5.73
C ASP A 59 13.07 9.84 -5.87
N PHE A 60 13.85 8.87 -6.32
CA PHE A 60 13.43 7.49 -6.37
C PHE A 60 14.57 6.51 -6.03
N LEU A 61 14.19 5.34 -5.58
CA LEU A 61 15.05 4.21 -5.27
C LEU A 61 14.58 2.98 -6.05
N VAL A 62 15.49 2.33 -6.77
CA VAL A 62 15.18 1.08 -7.47
C VAL A 62 15.38 -0.09 -6.52
N ALA A 63 14.30 -0.85 -6.25
CA ALA A 63 14.37 -2.03 -5.40
C ALA A 63 13.40 -3.13 -5.86
N ASP A 64 13.81 -4.38 -5.75
CA ASP A 64 12.96 -5.55 -6.02
C ASP A 64 12.42 -6.16 -4.73
N PHE A 65 11.12 -6.03 -4.54
CA PHE A 65 10.41 -6.59 -3.39
C PHE A 65 10.29 -8.12 -3.41
N SER A 66 10.69 -8.79 -4.50
CA SER A 66 10.79 -10.25 -4.53
C SER A 66 12.10 -10.76 -3.90
N ASP A 67 13.05 -9.86 -3.67
CA ASP A 67 14.34 -10.11 -3.03
C ASP A 67 14.56 -9.19 -1.82
N PRO A 68 14.34 -9.68 -0.58
CA PRO A 68 14.55 -8.90 0.62
C PRO A 68 15.98 -8.37 0.81
N GLU A 69 16.99 -9.07 0.31
CA GLU A 69 18.38 -8.61 0.42
C GLU A 69 18.67 -7.46 -0.56
N ASN A 70 18.10 -7.52 -1.77
CA ASN A 70 18.13 -6.39 -2.69
C ASN A 70 17.46 -5.15 -2.09
N LEU A 71 16.30 -5.33 -1.42
CA LEU A 71 15.64 -4.23 -0.72
C LEU A 71 16.52 -3.64 0.38
N LYS A 72 17.15 -4.46 1.22
CA LYS A 72 18.08 -3.98 2.27
C LYS A 72 19.24 -3.20 1.68
N ALA A 73 19.86 -3.73 0.63
CA ALA A 73 20.97 -3.05 -0.05
C ALA A 73 20.54 -1.68 -0.60
N ALA A 74 19.38 -1.63 -1.26
CA ALA A 74 18.83 -0.37 -1.77
C ALA A 74 18.55 0.62 -0.64
N LEU A 75 17.96 0.19 0.48
CA LEU A 75 17.67 1.07 1.62
C LEU A 75 18.93 1.62 2.28
N ALA A 76 20.07 0.95 2.17
CA ALA A 76 21.33 1.45 2.70
C ALA A 76 21.86 2.68 1.96
N GLU A 77 21.37 2.93 0.73
CA GLU A 77 21.69 4.10 -0.08
C GLU A 77 20.83 5.34 0.27
N LEU A 78 19.82 5.19 1.15
CA LEU A 78 19.02 6.32 1.59
C LEU A 78 19.87 7.36 2.33
N PRO A 79 19.61 8.67 2.11
CA PRO A 79 20.32 9.74 2.84
C PRO A 79 20.16 9.58 4.36
N LYS A 80 21.30 9.55 5.06
CA LYS A 80 21.32 9.36 6.54
C LYS A 80 20.98 10.61 7.32
N ASP A 81 21.14 11.77 6.71
CA ASP A 81 20.85 13.09 7.26
C ASP A 81 19.39 13.52 7.06
N ARG A 82 18.59 12.68 6.40
CA ARG A 82 17.19 12.96 6.09
C ARG A 82 16.27 11.92 6.76
N PRO A 83 15.62 12.25 7.87
CA PRO A 83 14.65 11.35 8.48
C PRO A 83 13.42 11.19 7.59
N TYR A 84 12.90 9.96 7.51
CA TYR A 84 11.61 9.68 6.89
C TYR A 84 10.51 9.69 7.94
N HIS A 85 9.41 10.35 7.61
CA HIS A 85 8.25 10.54 8.51
C HIS A 85 7.07 9.66 8.11
N ILE A 86 6.98 9.30 6.82
CA ILE A 86 5.85 8.58 6.25
C ILE A 86 6.37 7.37 5.47
N LEU A 87 5.80 6.20 5.75
CA LEU A 87 6.07 4.97 5.03
C LEU A 87 4.76 4.41 4.46
N ILE A 88 4.70 4.28 3.14
CA ILE A 88 3.60 3.61 2.45
C ILE A 88 4.07 2.24 1.98
N ASN A 89 3.67 1.21 2.70
CA ASN A 89 3.90 -0.18 2.34
C ASN A 89 2.88 -0.62 1.29
N ASN A 90 3.31 -0.75 0.06
CA ASN A 90 2.48 -1.19 -1.06
C ASN A 90 3.32 -2.02 -2.03
N THR A 91 2.83 -3.18 -2.42
CA THR A 91 3.47 -4.05 -3.39
C THR A 91 2.43 -4.90 -4.13
N GLY A 92 2.79 -5.45 -5.28
CA GLY A 92 1.93 -6.33 -6.06
C GLY A 92 1.53 -7.58 -5.27
N GLY A 93 0.24 -7.94 -5.32
CA GLY A 93 -0.26 -9.13 -4.63
C GLY A 93 0.15 -10.44 -5.31
N PRO A 94 0.13 -11.57 -4.57
CA PRO A 94 0.40 -12.89 -5.12
C PRO A 94 -0.67 -13.28 -6.17
N LYS A 95 -0.36 -14.31 -6.96
CA LYS A 95 -1.30 -14.89 -7.93
C LYS A 95 -2.56 -15.38 -7.21
N GLY A 96 -3.71 -15.19 -7.85
CA GLY A 96 -4.98 -15.76 -7.35
C GLY A 96 -5.03 -17.27 -7.56
N GLY A 97 -5.79 -17.94 -6.70
CA GLY A 97 -6.04 -19.39 -6.75
C GLY A 97 -6.71 -19.88 -5.48
N PRO A 98 -7.27 -21.13 -5.50
CA PRO A 98 -7.79 -21.80 -4.31
C PRO A 98 -6.64 -22.07 -3.33
N ILE A 99 -6.92 -21.91 -2.02
CA ILE A 99 -5.89 -22.08 -0.99
C ILE A 99 -5.41 -23.54 -0.87
N TYR A 100 -6.31 -24.50 -1.02
CA TYR A 100 -5.98 -25.92 -0.85
C TYR A 100 -4.97 -26.46 -1.87
N SER A 101 -4.99 -25.91 -3.11
CA SER A 101 -4.07 -26.31 -4.18
C SER A 101 -2.86 -25.37 -4.36
N ALA A 102 -2.70 -24.37 -3.49
CA ALA A 102 -1.56 -23.49 -3.54
C ALA A 102 -0.29 -24.19 -3.05
N ASN A 103 0.84 -23.96 -3.75
CA ASN A 103 2.12 -24.50 -3.32
C ASN A 103 2.64 -23.75 -2.08
N THR A 104 3.38 -24.44 -1.23
CA THR A 104 3.98 -23.87 -0.01
C THR A 104 4.93 -22.72 -0.32
N GLU A 105 5.64 -22.79 -1.45
CA GLU A 105 6.54 -21.74 -1.95
C GLU A 105 5.80 -20.43 -2.26
N GLU A 106 4.53 -20.49 -2.66
CA GLU A 106 3.72 -19.30 -2.90
C GLU A 106 3.48 -18.54 -1.59
N PHE A 107 3.27 -19.27 -0.48
CA PHE A 107 3.15 -18.65 0.85
C PHE A 107 4.45 -18.00 1.30
N THR A 108 5.57 -18.73 1.17
CA THR A 108 6.89 -18.22 1.58
C THR A 108 7.26 -16.97 0.80
N LYS A 109 7.08 -16.97 -0.53
CA LYS A 109 7.35 -15.82 -1.38
C LYS A 109 6.45 -14.63 -1.03
N ALA A 110 5.14 -14.88 -0.87
CA ALA A 110 4.20 -13.80 -0.52
C ALA A 110 4.47 -13.26 0.89
N PHE A 111 4.85 -14.10 1.84
CA PHE A 111 5.22 -13.69 3.20
C PHE A 111 6.47 -12.80 3.17
N ALA A 112 7.51 -13.21 2.46
CA ALA A 112 8.71 -12.41 2.28
C ALA A 112 8.37 -11.04 1.65
N GLN A 113 7.65 -11.05 0.54
CA GLN A 113 7.33 -9.85 -0.23
C GLN A 113 6.46 -8.84 0.53
N HIS A 114 5.55 -9.29 1.38
CA HIS A 114 4.58 -8.41 2.05
C HIS A 114 4.89 -8.15 3.51
N LEU A 115 5.34 -9.16 4.26
CA LEU A 115 5.55 -9.00 5.71
C LEU A 115 7.02 -8.77 6.05
N VAL A 116 7.93 -9.61 5.53
CA VAL A 116 9.36 -9.44 5.83
C VAL A 116 9.86 -8.09 5.30
N ASN A 117 9.47 -7.70 4.09
CA ASN A 117 9.85 -6.41 3.53
C ASN A 117 9.27 -5.23 4.32
N ASN A 118 8.00 -5.32 4.77
CA ASN A 118 7.42 -4.30 5.63
C ASN A 118 8.18 -4.17 6.95
N GLN A 119 8.64 -5.28 7.52
CA GLN A 119 9.47 -5.29 8.73
C GLN A 119 10.84 -4.62 8.47
N ILE A 120 11.51 -4.95 7.36
CA ILE A 120 12.79 -4.35 6.96
C ILE A 120 12.65 -2.83 6.82
N LEU A 121 11.63 -2.38 6.07
CA LEU A 121 11.33 -0.96 5.87
C LEU A 121 11.06 -0.24 7.20
N SER A 122 10.26 -0.86 8.07
CA SER A 122 9.95 -0.29 9.39
C SER A 122 11.20 -0.19 10.26
N GLN A 123 12.02 -1.24 10.34
CA GLN A 123 13.27 -1.22 11.10
C GLN A 123 14.26 -0.16 10.60
N THR A 124 14.26 0.10 9.30
CA THR A 124 15.11 1.12 8.70
C THR A 124 14.65 2.54 9.04
N LEU A 125 13.33 2.81 9.02
CA LEU A 125 12.80 4.17 9.08
C LEU A 125 12.33 4.59 10.48
N VAL A 126 11.88 3.64 11.31
CA VAL A 126 11.36 3.93 12.67
C VAL A 126 12.33 4.69 13.56
N PRO A 127 13.64 4.41 13.58
CA PRO A 127 14.56 5.19 14.41
C PRO A 127 14.52 6.70 14.13
N GLY A 128 14.42 7.09 12.84
CA GLY A 128 14.25 8.48 12.44
C GLY A 128 12.88 9.04 12.86
N MET A 129 11.80 8.28 12.67
CA MET A 129 10.44 8.68 13.12
C MET A 129 10.40 8.90 14.65
N GLN A 130 11.08 8.06 15.42
CA GLN A 130 11.16 8.20 16.88
C GLN A 130 11.92 9.44 17.30
N ALA A 131 13.04 9.75 16.63
CA ALA A 131 13.82 10.95 16.90
C ALA A 131 13.03 12.25 16.63
N GLU A 132 12.18 12.23 15.59
CA GLU A 132 11.32 13.37 15.20
C GLU A 132 9.99 13.43 15.97
N GLY A 133 9.65 12.39 16.76
CA GLY A 133 8.36 12.30 17.46
C GLY A 133 7.16 12.28 16.52
N TYR A 134 7.38 11.91 15.25
CA TYR A 134 6.36 11.84 14.22
C TYR A 134 6.61 10.69 13.25
N GLY A 135 5.65 9.79 13.13
CA GLY A 135 5.69 8.71 12.15
C GLY A 135 4.31 8.28 11.69
N ARG A 136 4.21 7.92 10.40
CA ARG A 136 3.00 7.40 9.78
C ARG A 136 3.36 6.19 8.92
N ILE A 137 2.97 5.01 9.36
CA ILE A 137 3.15 3.75 8.60
C ILE A 137 1.80 3.31 8.10
N ILE A 138 1.62 3.26 6.78
CA ILE A 138 0.36 2.94 6.14
C ILE A 138 0.56 1.74 5.21
N ASN A 139 -0.15 0.65 5.48
CA ASN A 139 -0.06 -0.58 4.70
C ASN A 139 -1.27 -0.67 3.76
N ILE A 140 -1.01 -0.77 2.47
CA ILE A 140 -2.05 -1.05 1.48
C ILE A 140 -2.22 -2.56 1.39
N ILE A 141 -3.28 -3.06 1.99
CA ILE A 141 -3.50 -4.51 2.05
C ILE A 141 -4.74 -4.95 1.27
N SER A 142 -5.85 -5.33 1.91
CA SER A 142 -7.04 -5.81 1.20
C SER A 142 -8.25 -5.87 2.12
N THR A 143 -9.45 -5.71 1.57
CA THR A 143 -10.70 -6.03 2.28
C THR A 143 -10.80 -7.48 2.73
N SER A 144 -9.94 -8.37 2.19
CA SER A 144 -9.86 -9.77 2.64
C SER A 144 -9.46 -9.96 4.11
N VAL A 145 -8.91 -8.93 4.74
CA VAL A 145 -8.64 -8.90 6.18
C VAL A 145 -9.94 -8.92 7.01
N LYS A 146 -10.98 -8.28 6.49
CA LYS A 146 -12.32 -8.25 7.12
C LYS A 146 -13.18 -9.44 6.69
N GLN A 147 -13.08 -9.85 5.44
CA GLN A 147 -13.86 -10.92 4.86
C GLN A 147 -13.05 -11.63 3.77
N PRO A 148 -12.66 -12.91 3.95
CA PRO A 148 -11.92 -13.65 2.94
C PRO A 148 -12.57 -13.58 1.56
N ILE A 149 -11.76 -13.47 0.52
CA ILE A 149 -12.23 -13.36 -0.87
C ILE A 149 -11.96 -14.68 -1.58
N ASP A 150 -12.99 -15.25 -2.18
CA ASP A 150 -12.88 -16.50 -2.92
C ASP A 150 -11.85 -16.42 -4.05
N GLY A 151 -11.00 -17.44 -4.17
CA GLY A 151 -9.96 -17.52 -5.18
C GLY A 151 -8.75 -16.63 -4.91
N LEU A 152 -8.58 -16.10 -3.69
CA LEU A 152 -7.40 -15.35 -3.27
C LEU A 152 -6.73 -15.98 -2.03
N GLY A 153 -6.64 -17.32 -1.97
CA GLY A 153 -6.25 -18.06 -0.78
C GLY A 153 -4.94 -17.58 -0.12
N VAL A 154 -3.83 -17.59 -0.86
CA VAL A 154 -2.53 -17.13 -0.34
C VAL A 154 -2.60 -15.65 0.06
N SER A 155 -3.21 -14.81 -0.77
CA SER A 155 -3.33 -13.37 -0.49
C SER A 155 -4.14 -13.10 0.79
N ASN A 156 -5.26 -13.79 1.00
CA ASN A 156 -6.08 -13.64 2.21
C ASN A 156 -5.25 -13.92 3.47
N THR A 157 -4.49 -15.01 3.46
CA THR A 157 -3.65 -15.44 4.59
C THR A 157 -2.57 -14.40 4.91
N ILE A 158 -1.83 -13.98 3.87
CA ILE A 158 -0.71 -13.06 4.06
C ILE A 158 -1.19 -11.66 4.46
N ARG A 159 -2.29 -11.16 3.87
CA ARG A 159 -2.86 -9.86 4.24
C ARG A 159 -3.39 -9.86 5.67
N GLY A 160 -3.95 -10.98 6.14
CA GLY A 160 -4.32 -11.17 7.55
C GLY A 160 -3.11 -11.11 8.49
N ALA A 161 -2.00 -11.74 8.11
CA ALA A 161 -0.76 -11.68 8.87
C ALA A 161 -0.20 -10.24 8.94
N VAL A 162 -0.19 -9.50 7.83
CA VAL A 162 0.23 -8.08 7.81
C VAL A 162 -0.68 -7.22 8.71
N ALA A 163 -2.00 -7.46 8.71
CA ALA A 163 -2.93 -6.70 9.56
C ALA A 163 -2.65 -6.91 11.05
N ASN A 164 -2.35 -8.14 11.47
CA ASN A 164 -2.01 -8.45 12.86
C ASN A 164 -0.65 -7.85 13.24
N TRP A 165 0.36 -8.00 12.39
CA TRP A 165 1.67 -7.37 12.56
C TRP A 165 1.54 -5.85 12.71
N ALA A 166 0.76 -5.20 11.86
CA ALA A 166 0.54 -3.76 11.91
C ALA A 166 -0.13 -3.31 13.21
N LYS A 167 -1.09 -4.10 13.74
CA LYS A 167 -1.73 -3.80 15.03
C LYS A 167 -0.77 -3.92 16.20
N THR A 168 0.10 -4.93 16.18
CA THR A 168 1.15 -5.10 17.20
C THR A 168 2.11 -3.90 17.15
N LEU A 169 2.58 -3.55 15.97
CA LEU A 169 3.49 -2.42 15.78
C LEU A 169 2.86 -1.07 16.19
N ALA A 170 1.56 -0.89 15.94
CA ALA A 170 0.82 0.29 16.37
C ALA A 170 0.81 0.48 17.89
N ASN A 171 0.73 -0.61 18.65
CA ASN A 171 0.75 -0.58 20.11
C ASN A 171 2.16 -0.23 20.62
N GLU A 172 3.19 -0.81 20.00
CA GLU A 172 4.59 -0.61 20.41
C GLU A 172 5.11 0.80 20.08
N LEU A 173 4.70 1.35 18.93
CA LEU A 173 5.20 2.64 18.44
C LEU A 173 4.34 3.84 18.84
N GLY A 174 3.12 3.62 19.32
CA GLY A 174 2.22 4.68 19.76
C GLY A 174 2.81 5.68 20.74
N PRO A 175 3.56 5.24 21.79
CA PRO A 175 4.23 6.14 22.75
C PRO A 175 5.24 7.10 22.10
N HIS A 176 5.71 6.82 20.89
CA HIS A 176 6.68 7.64 20.15
C HIS A 176 6.04 8.59 19.13
N GLY A 177 4.71 8.80 19.18
CA GLY A 177 4.01 9.67 18.20
C GLY A 177 3.86 9.04 16.80
N ILE A 178 4.06 7.72 16.69
CA ILE A 178 3.99 6.97 15.43
C ILE A 178 2.66 6.23 15.36
N THR A 179 1.93 6.38 14.25
CA THR A 179 0.71 5.60 13.98
C THR A 179 0.95 4.57 12.89
N VAL A 180 0.33 3.39 13.03
CA VAL A 180 0.41 2.31 12.04
C VAL A 180 -1.01 1.89 11.67
N ASN A 181 -1.40 2.10 10.41
CA ASN A 181 -2.75 1.85 9.94
C ASN A 181 -2.75 1.06 8.63
N ASN A 182 -3.85 0.37 8.37
CA ASN A 182 -4.05 -0.37 7.14
C ASN A 182 -5.18 0.25 6.33
N VAL A 183 -4.94 0.47 5.04
CA VAL A 183 -5.98 0.80 4.05
C VAL A 183 -6.34 -0.48 3.32
N LEU A 184 -7.64 -0.75 3.21
CA LEU A 184 -8.20 -1.96 2.60
C LEU A 184 -8.92 -1.58 1.30
N PRO A 185 -8.22 -1.54 0.14
CA PRO A 185 -8.86 -1.22 -1.12
C PRO A 185 -9.91 -2.27 -1.52
N GLY A 186 -11.03 -1.80 -2.07
CA GLY A 186 -11.96 -2.61 -2.85
C GLY A 186 -11.49 -2.83 -4.28
N PHE A 187 -12.43 -2.98 -5.22
CA PHE A 187 -12.12 -3.04 -6.64
C PHE A 187 -11.68 -1.65 -7.12
N THR A 188 -10.39 -1.49 -7.37
CA THR A 188 -9.77 -0.23 -7.79
C THR A 188 -9.24 -0.35 -9.22
N ALA A 189 -9.51 0.62 -10.09
CA ALA A 189 -9.16 0.66 -11.50
C ALA A 189 -7.63 0.73 -11.70
N THR A 190 -7.00 -0.42 -11.73
CA THR A 190 -5.55 -0.64 -11.89
C THR A 190 -5.32 -1.84 -12.80
N ASP A 191 -4.08 -2.04 -13.28
CA ASP A 191 -3.72 -3.24 -14.06
C ASP A 191 -4.06 -4.53 -13.29
N ARG A 192 -3.94 -4.51 -11.96
CA ARG A 192 -4.33 -5.66 -11.12
C ARG A 192 -5.83 -5.97 -11.23
N LEU A 193 -6.69 -4.97 -11.34
CA LEU A 193 -8.13 -5.20 -11.53
C LEU A 193 -8.42 -5.80 -12.90
N ALA A 194 -7.71 -5.37 -13.95
CA ALA A 194 -7.84 -5.96 -15.28
C ALA A 194 -7.53 -7.46 -15.26
N ASP A 195 -6.44 -7.88 -14.58
CA ASP A 195 -6.12 -9.30 -14.38
C ASP A 195 -7.22 -10.06 -13.61
N ILE A 196 -7.78 -9.45 -12.58
CA ILE A 196 -8.88 -10.05 -11.79
C ILE A 196 -10.13 -10.22 -12.65
N ILE A 197 -10.50 -9.23 -13.47
CA ILE A 197 -11.64 -9.29 -14.39
C ILE A 197 -11.41 -10.41 -15.41
N LYS A 198 -10.21 -10.49 -16.01
CA LYS A 198 -9.84 -11.53 -16.95
C LYS A 198 -9.95 -12.94 -16.36
N ASN A 199 -9.51 -13.11 -15.10
CA ASN A 199 -9.66 -14.39 -14.41
C ASN A 199 -11.11 -14.69 -14.05
N ALA A 200 -11.88 -13.69 -13.65
CA ALA A 200 -13.30 -13.83 -13.37
C ALA A 200 -14.11 -14.19 -14.64
N SER A 201 -13.79 -13.59 -15.80
CA SER A 201 -14.45 -13.90 -17.08
C SER A 201 -14.32 -15.38 -17.43
N LYS A 202 -13.11 -15.94 -17.30
CA LYS A 202 -12.86 -17.37 -17.53
C LYS A 202 -13.65 -18.26 -16.57
N ARG A 203 -13.63 -17.95 -15.26
CA ARG A 203 -14.31 -18.74 -14.22
C ARG A 203 -15.84 -18.70 -14.39
N LEU A 204 -16.39 -17.56 -14.80
CA LEU A 204 -17.83 -17.36 -14.98
C LEU A 204 -18.33 -17.76 -16.36
N ASN A 205 -17.46 -18.12 -17.29
CA ASN A 205 -17.74 -18.34 -18.72
C ASN A 205 -18.50 -17.14 -19.34
N LYS A 206 -17.97 -15.94 -19.10
CA LYS A 206 -18.53 -14.65 -19.56
C LYS A 206 -17.47 -13.83 -20.28
N THR A 207 -17.89 -12.80 -21.02
CA THR A 207 -16.94 -11.80 -21.53
C THR A 207 -16.33 -10.99 -20.39
N GLU A 208 -15.18 -10.33 -20.62
CA GLU A 208 -14.56 -9.46 -19.60
C GLU A 208 -15.48 -8.32 -19.18
N GLU A 209 -16.24 -7.75 -20.13
CA GLU A 209 -17.23 -6.71 -19.83
C GLU A 209 -18.35 -7.22 -18.94
N GLN A 210 -18.92 -8.38 -19.23
CA GLN A 210 -19.96 -9.00 -18.41
C GLN A 210 -19.43 -9.38 -17.02
N ALA A 211 -18.17 -9.79 -16.91
CA ALA A 211 -17.53 -10.08 -15.64
C ALA A 211 -17.30 -8.79 -14.84
N ALA A 212 -16.88 -7.71 -15.51
CA ALA A 212 -16.71 -6.40 -14.88
C ALA A 212 -18.06 -5.85 -14.37
N ASP A 213 -19.12 -5.96 -15.17
CA ASP A 213 -20.47 -5.53 -14.76
C ASP A 213 -20.97 -6.33 -13.56
N PHE A 214 -20.79 -7.65 -13.58
CA PHE A 214 -21.10 -8.48 -12.42
C PHE A 214 -20.34 -8.03 -11.18
N MET A 215 -19.05 -7.72 -11.31
CA MET A 215 -18.24 -7.24 -10.19
C MET A 215 -18.68 -5.86 -9.69
N ARG A 216 -19.09 -4.94 -10.57
CA ARG A 216 -19.67 -3.65 -10.19
C ARG A 216 -20.97 -3.83 -9.38
N GLN A 217 -21.80 -4.83 -9.74
CA GLN A 217 -23.04 -5.15 -9.00
C GLN A 217 -22.77 -5.61 -7.55
N LEU A 218 -21.58 -6.14 -7.25
CA LEU A 218 -21.20 -6.54 -5.90
C LEU A 218 -20.83 -5.33 -5.00
N VAL A 219 -20.65 -4.15 -5.59
CA VAL A 219 -20.30 -2.93 -4.88
C VAL A 219 -21.54 -2.07 -4.70
N PRO A 220 -21.94 -1.64 -3.51
CA PRO A 220 -23.10 -0.77 -3.30
C PRO A 220 -23.06 0.52 -4.15
N THR A 221 -21.88 1.14 -4.32
CA THR A 221 -21.72 2.34 -5.17
C THR A 221 -21.73 2.04 -6.67
N ARG A 222 -21.88 0.76 -7.11
CA ARG A 222 -22.03 0.31 -8.49
C ARG A 222 -20.91 0.70 -9.45
N ARG A 223 -19.72 0.96 -8.95
CA ARG A 223 -18.54 1.30 -9.73
C ARG A 223 -17.27 0.76 -9.10
N PHE A 224 -16.19 0.79 -9.83
CA PHE A 224 -14.84 0.63 -9.31
C PHE A 224 -14.34 1.96 -8.75
N ALA A 225 -13.46 1.91 -7.76
CA ALA A 225 -12.77 3.09 -7.27
C ALA A 225 -11.65 3.50 -8.25
N GLU A 226 -11.40 4.79 -8.35
CA GLU A 226 -10.18 5.29 -8.95
C GLU A 226 -9.02 5.20 -7.95
N PRO A 227 -7.76 4.97 -8.40
CA PRO A 227 -6.60 4.93 -7.50
C PRO A 227 -6.48 6.15 -6.60
N ALA A 228 -6.88 7.33 -7.07
CA ALA A 228 -6.88 8.57 -6.31
C ALA A 228 -7.82 8.52 -5.08
N GLU A 229 -8.95 7.81 -5.16
CA GLU A 229 -9.89 7.70 -4.04
C GLU A 229 -9.28 6.90 -2.88
N VAL A 230 -8.47 5.88 -3.19
CA VAL A 230 -7.70 5.15 -2.17
C VAL A 230 -6.55 6.02 -1.65
N ALA A 231 -5.87 6.74 -2.54
CA ALA A 231 -4.76 7.62 -2.19
C ALA A 231 -5.19 8.78 -1.26
N ASN A 232 -6.42 9.28 -1.39
CA ASN A 232 -6.97 10.31 -0.49
C ASN A 232 -7.06 9.80 0.96
N ALA A 233 -7.46 8.54 1.16
CA ALA A 233 -7.46 7.94 2.49
C ALA A 233 -6.03 7.75 3.04
N VAL A 234 -5.09 7.39 2.17
CA VAL A 234 -3.65 7.29 2.53
C VAL A 234 -3.13 8.66 2.96
N ALA A 235 -3.37 9.71 2.18
CA ALA A 235 -2.92 11.07 2.45
C ALA A 235 -3.53 11.62 3.76
N PHE A 236 -4.81 11.36 4.01
CA PHE A 236 -5.44 11.69 5.28
C PHE A 236 -4.76 10.99 6.47
N LEU A 237 -4.55 9.67 6.38
CA LEU A 237 -3.88 8.90 7.45
C LEU A 237 -2.41 9.32 7.65
N ALA A 238 -1.75 9.82 6.60
CA ALA A 238 -0.39 10.35 6.67
C ALA A 238 -0.31 11.72 7.36
N SER A 239 -1.40 12.46 7.45
CA SER A 239 -1.43 13.83 7.91
C SER A 239 -1.51 13.98 9.44
N PRO A 240 -1.25 15.19 9.97
CA PRO A 240 -1.50 15.52 11.38
C PRO A 240 -2.97 15.35 11.79
N ALA A 241 -3.93 15.51 10.86
CA ALA A 241 -5.37 15.35 11.13
C ALA A 241 -5.75 13.95 11.63
N ALA A 242 -4.93 12.93 11.29
CA ALA A 242 -5.15 11.53 11.69
C ALA A 242 -4.31 11.11 12.91
N SER A 243 -3.75 12.03 13.67
CA SER A 243 -2.79 11.74 14.76
C SER A 243 -3.33 10.83 15.88
N TYR A 244 -4.66 10.75 16.04
CA TYR A 244 -5.31 9.88 17.04
C TYR A 244 -5.93 8.61 16.42
N ILE A 245 -5.66 8.35 15.12
CA ILE A 245 -6.10 7.14 14.42
C ILE A 245 -4.92 6.17 14.36
N ASN A 246 -4.97 5.08 15.14
CA ASN A 246 -3.88 4.13 15.26
C ASN A 246 -4.37 2.69 15.32
N GLY A 247 -3.75 1.81 14.57
CA GLY A 247 -4.00 0.36 14.58
C GLY A 247 -5.34 -0.04 13.95
N ILE A 248 -5.88 0.76 12.99
CA ILE A 248 -7.15 0.46 12.33
C ILE A 248 -6.96 -0.26 10.99
N ASN A 249 -8.04 -0.91 10.57
CA ASN A 249 -8.24 -1.43 9.23
C ASN A 249 -9.34 -0.59 8.57
N LEU A 250 -8.95 0.31 7.67
CA LEU A 250 -9.85 1.26 7.00
C LEU A 250 -10.27 0.74 5.61
N PRO A 251 -11.50 0.23 5.42
CA PRO A 251 -12.00 -0.12 4.10
C PRO A 251 -12.20 1.13 3.22
N VAL A 252 -11.73 1.05 1.97
CA VAL A 252 -12.01 2.03 0.90
C VAL A 252 -12.52 1.22 -0.28
N ASP A 253 -13.79 0.81 -0.22
CA ASP A 253 -14.33 -0.28 -1.06
C ASP A 253 -15.76 -0.05 -1.58
N GLY A 254 -16.28 1.17 -1.45
CA GLY A 254 -17.63 1.51 -1.89
C GLY A 254 -18.74 0.76 -1.15
N GLY A 255 -18.47 0.27 0.07
CA GLY A 255 -19.42 -0.48 0.90
C GLY A 255 -19.48 -1.97 0.57
N ARG A 256 -18.52 -2.51 -0.17
CA ARG A 256 -18.52 -3.92 -0.60
C ARG A 256 -18.37 -4.91 0.57
N THR A 257 -17.55 -4.58 1.54
CA THR A 257 -17.35 -5.42 2.74
C THR A 257 -18.57 -5.36 3.63
N LYS A 258 -19.12 -6.52 3.99
CA LYS A 258 -20.36 -6.61 4.77
C LYS A 258 -20.15 -6.67 6.29
N SER A 259 -18.91 -6.89 6.75
CA SER A 259 -18.58 -6.87 8.18
C SER A 259 -18.39 -5.45 8.67
N LEU A 260 -18.80 -5.20 9.90
CA LEU A 260 -18.59 -3.95 10.63
C LEU A 260 -17.13 -3.79 11.11
#